data_a6dd040e798db7d7a0c2535c606b6833
#
_entry.id   a6dd040e798db7d7a0c2535c606b6833
#
_cell.length_a   1.000
_cell.length_b   1.000
_cell.length_c   1.000
_cell.angle_alpha   90.00
_cell.angle_beta   90.00
_cell.angle_gamma   90.00
#
_symmetry.space_group_name_H-M   'P 1'
#
loop_
_entity.id
_entity.type
_entity.pdbx_description
1 polymer ?
#
loop_
_entity_poly.entity_id
_entity_poly.type
_entity_poly.pdbx_seq_one_letter_code
_entity_poly.pdbx_strand_id
1 'polypeptide(L)'
;FGPAVAQTSPREAFRAGLGACIGLGLVGFLVLAPTVDLQLGLFLIAPFGASSVLLFAVPNSPLAQPWSAIVGNTVAALVAVAVCLVISDPTLRVALAVGLSIALTILCRALHPPAGAIAMTAALSPDTIRELGFMFALAPVALGTVLLVLVAIAYGHLTGRHYPFRQ
;
A
#
# COMPACT_ATOMS: atom_id res chain seq x y z
N PHE A 1 27.78 6.91 -13.09
CA PHE A 1 26.54 6.32 -12.56
C PHE A 1 25.39 6.80 -13.44
N GLY A 2 24.72 5.90 -14.17
CA GLY A 2 23.55 6.17 -15.01
C GLY A 2 22.29 5.50 -14.44
N PRO A 3 21.11 5.70 -15.09
CA PRO A 3 19.86 5.06 -14.66
C PRO A 3 19.97 3.54 -14.75
N ALA A 4 19.62 2.86 -13.65
CA ALA A 4 19.60 1.39 -13.61
C ALA A 4 18.36 0.80 -14.30
N VAL A 5 17.32 1.61 -14.49
CA VAL A 5 16.06 1.21 -15.13
C VAL A 5 16.12 1.48 -16.62
N ALA A 6 15.71 0.52 -17.45
CA ALA A 6 15.64 0.68 -18.89
C ALA A 6 14.70 1.82 -19.29
N GLN A 7 15.03 2.49 -20.39
CA GLN A 7 14.21 3.57 -20.92
C GLN A 7 12.84 3.04 -21.33
N THR A 8 11.79 3.67 -20.81
CA THR A 8 10.39 3.35 -21.11
C THR A 8 9.83 4.32 -22.15
N SER A 9 8.93 3.87 -23.00
CA SER A 9 8.31 4.75 -24.00
C SER A 9 7.41 5.81 -23.32
N PRO A 10 7.29 7.03 -23.88
CA PRO A 10 6.37 8.05 -23.35
C PRO A 10 4.92 7.56 -23.25
N ARG A 11 4.47 6.72 -24.18
CA ARG A 11 3.14 6.10 -24.16
C ARG A 11 2.96 5.24 -22.92
N GLU A 12 3.96 4.47 -22.56
CA GLU A 12 3.94 3.58 -21.41
C GLU A 12 3.99 4.37 -20.09
N ALA A 13 4.80 5.42 -20.04
CA ALA A 13 4.84 6.32 -18.89
C ALA A 13 3.49 7.01 -18.66
N PHE A 14 2.83 7.49 -19.73
CA PHE A 14 1.49 8.07 -19.65
C PHE A 14 0.45 7.07 -19.16
N ARG A 15 0.48 5.83 -19.68
CA ARG A 15 -0.43 4.74 -19.25
C ARG A 15 -0.25 4.43 -17.77
N ALA A 16 0.98 4.32 -17.29
CA ALA A 16 1.25 4.06 -15.87
C ALA A 16 0.71 5.19 -14.99
N GLY A 17 0.98 6.44 -15.35
CA GLY A 17 0.50 7.61 -14.62
C GLY A 17 -1.02 7.71 -14.58
N LEU A 18 -1.69 7.50 -15.73
CA LEU A 18 -3.15 7.52 -15.82
C LEU A 18 -3.78 6.39 -14.97
N GLY A 19 -3.24 5.17 -15.06
CA GLY A 19 -3.70 4.05 -14.24
C GLY A 19 -3.57 4.31 -12.75
N ALA A 20 -2.42 4.86 -12.33
CA ALA A 20 -2.19 5.25 -10.93
C ALA A 20 -3.17 6.34 -10.47
N CYS A 21 -3.42 7.35 -11.30
CA CYS A 21 -4.38 8.42 -11.02
C CYS A 21 -5.81 7.87 -10.79
N ILE A 22 -6.27 7.00 -11.69
CA ILE A 22 -7.58 6.34 -11.58
C ILE A 22 -7.64 5.47 -10.31
N GLY A 23 -6.65 4.59 -10.11
CA GLY A 23 -6.62 3.68 -8.97
C GLY A 23 -6.58 4.41 -7.64
N LEU A 24 -5.71 5.41 -7.51
CA LEU A 24 -5.57 6.20 -6.28
C LEU A 24 -6.82 7.05 -6.02
N GLY A 25 -7.41 7.65 -7.06
CA GLY A 25 -8.65 8.39 -6.96
C GLY A 25 -9.80 7.52 -6.45
N LEU A 26 -9.98 6.32 -7.01
CA LEU A 26 -11.01 5.39 -6.56
C LEU A 26 -10.80 4.95 -5.11
N VAL A 27 -9.57 4.63 -4.69
CA VAL A 27 -9.26 4.32 -3.28
C VAL A 27 -9.57 5.51 -2.38
N GLY A 28 -9.15 6.71 -2.75
CA GLY A 28 -9.40 7.92 -1.98
C GLY A 28 -10.89 8.19 -1.76
N PHE A 29 -11.69 8.17 -2.83
CA PHE A 29 -13.11 8.51 -2.77
C PHE A 29 -14.00 7.38 -2.24
N LEU A 30 -13.71 6.13 -2.58
CA LEU A 30 -14.61 5.01 -2.25
C LEU A 30 -14.23 4.30 -0.95
N VAL A 31 -12.98 4.40 -0.51
CA VAL A 31 -12.50 3.71 0.70
C VAL A 31 -12.05 4.70 1.76
N LEU A 32 -11.08 5.57 1.47
CA LEU A 32 -10.52 6.43 2.52
C LEU A 32 -11.55 7.45 3.02
N ALA A 33 -12.21 8.18 2.12
CA ALA A 33 -13.16 9.21 2.53
C ALA A 33 -14.32 8.70 3.41
N PRO A 34 -14.91 7.51 3.16
CA PRO A 34 -15.99 7.01 4.02
C PRO A 34 -15.52 6.24 5.26
N THR A 35 -14.25 5.81 5.36
CA THR A 35 -13.81 4.90 6.43
C THR A 35 -12.93 5.54 7.50
N VAL A 36 -12.32 6.68 7.20
CA VAL A 36 -11.43 7.38 8.13
C VAL A 36 -11.65 8.88 8.07
N ASP A 37 -11.18 9.60 9.11
CA ASP A 37 -11.16 11.06 9.08
C ASP A 37 -10.24 11.59 7.98
N LEU A 38 -10.43 12.87 7.62
CA LEU A 38 -9.71 13.50 6.53
C LEU A 38 -8.18 13.47 6.75
N GLN A 39 -7.71 13.65 7.98
CA GLN A 39 -6.27 13.70 8.27
C GLN A 39 -5.62 12.33 8.06
N LEU A 40 -6.18 11.27 8.62
CA LEU A 40 -5.68 9.91 8.42
C LEU A 40 -5.81 9.50 6.94
N GLY A 41 -6.91 9.87 6.28
CA GLY A 41 -7.11 9.62 4.85
C GLY A 41 -6.03 10.25 3.99
N LEU A 42 -5.67 11.51 4.26
CA LEU A 42 -4.58 12.19 3.55
C LEU A 42 -3.20 11.56 3.82
N PHE A 43 -2.94 11.07 5.03
CA PHE A 43 -1.71 10.36 5.34
C PHE A 43 -1.65 8.99 4.66
N LEU A 44 -2.76 8.27 4.58
CA LEU A 44 -2.84 6.95 3.90
C LEU A 44 -2.74 7.05 2.38
N ILE A 45 -3.06 8.19 1.77
CA ILE A 45 -2.85 8.38 0.33
C ILE A 45 -1.39 8.16 -0.06
N ALA A 46 -0.42 8.54 0.78
CA ALA A 46 1.00 8.37 0.47
C ALA A 46 1.42 6.90 0.29
N PRO A 47 1.15 5.97 1.23
CA PRO A 47 1.45 4.55 1.01
C PRO A 47 0.64 3.91 -0.13
N PHE A 48 -0.61 4.32 -0.36
CA PHE A 48 -1.37 3.88 -1.53
C PHE A 48 -0.79 4.44 -2.83
N GLY A 49 -0.25 5.66 -2.81
CA GLY A 49 0.51 6.22 -3.93
C GLY A 49 1.76 5.39 -4.24
N ALA A 50 2.52 5.00 -3.23
CA ALA A 50 3.67 4.12 -3.40
C ALA A 50 3.27 2.72 -3.94
N SER A 51 2.14 2.15 -3.46
CA SER A 51 1.56 0.93 -4.04
C SER A 51 1.19 1.11 -5.51
N SER A 52 0.63 2.26 -5.88
CA SER A 52 0.27 2.58 -7.26
C SER A 52 1.49 2.60 -8.19
N VAL A 53 2.65 3.11 -7.73
CA VAL A 53 3.89 3.04 -8.52
C VAL A 53 4.25 1.59 -8.85
N LEU A 54 4.18 0.69 -7.87
CA LEU A 54 4.47 -0.73 -8.11
C LEU A 54 3.46 -1.37 -9.07
N LEU A 55 2.18 -1.19 -8.83
CA LEU A 55 1.12 -1.84 -9.58
C LEU A 55 0.99 -1.36 -11.03
N PHE A 56 1.24 -0.07 -11.27
CA PHE A 56 1.05 0.52 -12.60
C PHE A 56 2.34 0.79 -13.36
N ALA A 57 3.47 1.05 -12.70
CA ALA A 57 4.74 1.32 -13.39
C ALA A 57 5.65 0.09 -13.50
N VAL A 58 5.62 -0.82 -12.52
CA VAL A 58 6.45 -2.04 -12.52
C VAL A 58 5.63 -3.32 -12.22
N PRO A 59 4.53 -3.58 -12.96
CA PRO A 59 3.58 -4.65 -12.65
C PRO A 59 4.19 -6.07 -12.69
N ASN A 60 5.31 -6.24 -13.37
CA ASN A 60 6.03 -7.52 -13.44
C ASN A 60 6.92 -7.79 -12.22
N SER A 61 7.06 -6.82 -11.32
CA SER A 61 7.83 -7.01 -10.09
C SER A 61 7.13 -8.02 -9.17
N PRO A 62 7.87 -8.95 -8.54
CA PRO A 62 7.30 -9.81 -7.48
C PRO A 62 6.70 -9.01 -6.33
N LEU A 63 7.24 -7.82 -6.06
CA LEU A 63 6.76 -6.91 -5.02
C LEU A 63 5.42 -6.23 -5.35
N ALA A 64 5.03 -6.26 -6.63
CA ALA A 64 3.79 -5.67 -7.15
C ALA A 64 2.66 -6.71 -7.28
N GLN A 65 2.89 -7.98 -6.99
CA GLN A 65 1.86 -9.01 -7.18
C GLN A 65 0.73 -8.87 -6.14
N PRO A 66 -0.50 -9.33 -6.47
CA PRO A 66 -1.66 -9.21 -5.57
C PRO A 66 -1.41 -9.74 -4.17
N TRP A 67 -0.75 -10.90 -4.04
CA TRP A 67 -0.38 -11.47 -2.75
C TRP A 67 0.51 -10.52 -1.95
N SER A 68 1.59 -10.03 -2.57
CA SER A 68 2.53 -9.11 -1.91
C SER A 68 1.84 -7.82 -1.46
N ALA A 69 1.00 -7.23 -2.32
CA ALA A 69 0.31 -5.99 -1.99
C ALA A 69 -0.74 -6.19 -0.89
N ILE A 70 -1.66 -7.15 -1.07
CA ILE A 70 -2.80 -7.32 -0.15
C ILE A 70 -2.32 -7.85 1.20
N VAL A 71 -1.57 -8.94 1.22
CA VAL A 71 -1.09 -9.53 2.46
C VAL A 71 -0.04 -8.63 3.12
N GLY A 72 0.87 -8.06 2.35
CA GLY A 72 1.91 -7.17 2.87
C GLY A 72 1.32 -5.95 3.59
N ASN A 73 0.42 -5.22 2.94
CA ASN A 73 -0.23 -4.05 3.53
C ASN A 73 -1.09 -4.42 4.75
N THR A 74 -1.83 -5.53 4.68
CA THR A 74 -2.69 -5.98 5.80
C THR A 74 -1.86 -6.41 7.01
N VAL A 75 -0.81 -7.19 6.81
CA VAL A 75 0.10 -7.60 7.89
C VAL A 75 0.76 -6.39 8.55
N ALA A 76 1.24 -5.44 7.74
CA ALA A 76 1.85 -4.22 8.26
C ALA A 76 0.86 -3.38 9.11
N ALA A 77 -0.39 -3.28 8.66
CA ALA A 77 -1.42 -2.59 9.42
C ALA A 77 -1.74 -3.30 10.74
N LEU A 78 -1.87 -4.62 10.75
CA LEU A 78 -2.09 -5.41 11.97
C LEU A 78 -0.95 -5.24 12.98
N VAL A 79 0.29 -5.30 12.51
CA VAL A 79 1.49 -5.08 13.33
C VAL A 79 1.50 -3.67 13.91
N ALA A 80 1.22 -2.67 13.08
CA ALA A 80 1.23 -1.28 13.53
C ALA A 80 0.16 -1.02 14.60
N VAL A 81 -1.05 -1.59 14.44
CA VAL A 81 -2.09 -1.51 15.47
C VAL A 81 -1.60 -2.14 16.78
N ALA A 82 -1.07 -3.37 16.74
CA ALA A 82 -0.56 -4.05 17.93
C ALA A 82 0.53 -3.24 18.64
N VAL A 83 1.46 -2.64 17.88
CA VAL A 83 2.51 -1.78 18.43
C VAL A 83 1.92 -0.50 19.04
N CYS A 84 0.95 0.15 18.39
CA CYS A 84 0.29 1.35 18.91
C CYS A 84 -0.44 1.11 20.25
N LEU A 85 -0.94 -0.11 20.47
CA LEU A 85 -1.63 -0.46 21.71
C LEU A 85 -0.70 -0.59 22.91
N VAL A 86 0.59 -0.92 22.70
CA VAL A 86 1.53 -1.25 23.79
C VAL A 86 2.70 -0.29 23.90
N ILE A 87 3.07 0.42 22.85
CA ILE A 87 4.25 1.31 22.85
C ILE A 87 3.82 2.76 22.84
N SER A 88 4.19 3.49 23.90
CA SER A 88 3.85 4.91 24.04
C SER A 88 4.91 5.85 23.44
N ASP A 89 6.20 5.48 23.52
CA ASP A 89 7.28 6.31 22.97
C ASP A 89 7.17 6.39 21.43
N PRO A 90 7.10 7.59 20.84
CA PRO A 90 6.87 7.77 19.42
C PRO A 90 7.96 7.16 18.53
N THR A 91 9.23 7.33 18.94
CA THR A 91 10.37 6.86 18.14
C THR A 91 10.44 5.34 18.13
N LEU A 92 10.31 4.74 19.32
CA LEU A 92 10.31 3.28 19.45
C LEU A 92 9.10 2.66 18.76
N ARG A 93 7.94 3.29 18.86
CA ARG A 93 6.70 2.85 18.19
C ARG A 93 6.88 2.79 16.68
N VAL A 94 7.39 3.85 16.04
CA VAL A 94 7.65 3.86 14.60
C VAL A 94 8.69 2.80 14.22
N ALA A 95 9.80 2.73 14.94
CA ALA A 95 10.87 1.78 14.65
C ALA A 95 10.38 0.33 14.74
N LEU A 96 9.63 -0.02 15.80
CA LEU A 96 9.08 -1.37 15.97
C LEU A 96 7.98 -1.68 14.97
N ALA A 97 7.06 -0.75 14.70
CA ALA A 97 5.99 -0.95 13.72
C ALA A 97 6.57 -1.26 12.33
N VAL A 98 7.53 -0.47 11.88
CA VAL A 98 8.16 -0.69 10.56
C VAL A 98 9.04 -1.94 10.57
N GLY A 99 9.91 -2.11 11.57
CA GLY A 99 10.84 -3.24 11.63
C GLY A 99 10.14 -4.59 11.71
N LEU A 100 9.14 -4.73 12.59
CA LEU A 100 8.34 -5.95 12.70
C LEU A 100 7.49 -6.21 11.45
N SER A 101 6.95 -5.15 10.82
CA SER A 101 6.24 -5.29 9.55
C SER A 101 7.13 -5.85 8.44
N ILE A 102 8.36 -5.36 8.32
CA ILE A 102 9.34 -5.90 7.36
C ILE A 102 9.59 -7.37 7.65
N ALA A 103 9.90 -7.73 8.88
CA ALA A 103 10.20 -9.11 9.26
C ALA A 103 9.02 -10.05 8.94
N LEU A 104 7.80 -9.69 9.35
CA LEU A 104 6.63 -10.53 9.14
C LEU A 104 6.21 -10.62 7.68
N THR A 105 6.31 -9.53 6.89
CA THR A 105 5.99 -9.57 5.46
C THR A 105 6.98 -10.44 4.69
N ILE A 106 8.26 -10.48 5.08
CA ILE A 106 9.25 -11.41 4.52
C ILE A 106 8.85 -12.85 4.85
N LEU A 107 8.53 -13.17 6.10
CA LEU A 107 8.10 -14.51 6.52
C LEU A 107 6.82 -14.96 5.80
N CYS A 108 5.89 -14.06 5.55
CA CYS A 108 4.67 -14.32 4.77
C CYS A 108 4.92 -14.40 3.25
N ARG A 109 6.16 -14.20 2.79
CA ARG A 109 6.51 -14.08 1.36
C ARG A 109 5.67 -13.02 0.65
N ALA A 110 5.35 -11.94 1.37
CA ALA A 110 4.46 -10.86 0.96
C ALA A 110 5.18 -9.50 1.05
N LEU A 111 6.47 -9.46 0.70
CA LEU A 111 7.23 -8.21 0.77
C LEU A 111 6.65 -7.20 -0.22
N HIS A 112 6.19 -6.08 0.32
CA HIS A 112 5.62 -4.96 -0.42
C HIS A 112 6.11 -3.65 0.23
N PRO A 113 7.04 -2.93 -0.39
CA PRO A 113 7.66 -1.74 0.24
C PRO A 113 6.68 -0.71 0.80
N PRO A 114 5.53 -0.41 0.13
CA PRO A 114 4.52 0.48 0.69
C PRO A 114 3.93 0.05 2.03
N ALA A 115 4.01 -1.24 2.37
CA ALA A 115 3.55 -1.76 3.66
C ALA A 115 4.30 -1.12 4.84
N GLY A 116 5.60 -0.86 4.68
CA GLY A 116 6.38 -0.11 5.66
C GLY A 116 5.87 1.32 5.88
N ALA A 117 5.42 1.97 4.80
CA ALA A 117 4.82 3.29 4.90
C ALA A 117 3.44 3.25 5.58
N ILE A 118 2.63 2.20 5.38
CA ILE A 118 1.37 1.99 6.12
C ILE A 118 1.66 1.84 7.62
N ALA A 119 2.64 1.02 7.99
CA ALA A 119 3.04 0.85 9.39
C ALA A 119 3.50 2.16 10.02
N MET A 120 4.29 2.95 9.29
CA MET A 120 4.76 4.27 9.74
C MET A 120 3.59 5.24 9.93
N THR A 121 2.70 5.34 8.94
CA THR A 121 1.52 6.23 9.00
C THR A 121 0.65 5.90 10.22
N ALA A 122 0.38 4.62 10.46
CA ALA A 122 -0.37 4.19 11.63
C ALA A 122 0.35 4.56 12.94
N ALA A 123 1.66 4.32 13.02
CA ALA A 123 2.46 4.63 14.20
C ALA A 123 2.56 6.13 14.50
N LEU A 124 2.40 6.99 13.49
CA LEU A 124 2.36 8.45 13.63
C LEU A 124 0.97 9.00 13.99
N SER A 125 -0.07 8.18 13.89
CA SER A 125 -1.45 8.57 14.23
C SER A 125 -2.03 7.66 15.34
N PRO A 126 -1.35 7.54 16.51
CA PRO A 126 -1.65 6.48 17.47
C PRO A 126 -3.04 6.58 18.10
N ASP A 127 -3.58 7.76 18.27
CA ASP A 127 -4.88 7.94 18.91
C ASP A 127 -6.00 7.45 18.00
N THR A 128 -6.02 7.87 16.75
CA THR A 128 -6.96 7.37 15.73
C THR A 128 -6.81 5.85 15.53
N ILE A 129 -5.58 5.34 15.54
CA ILE A 129 -5.35 3.90 15.39
C ILE A 129 -5.83 3.10 16.60
N ARG A 130 -5.73 3.64 17.82
CA ARG A 130 -6.28 3.00 19.03
C ARG A 130 -7.81 2.97 19.01
N GLU A 131 -8.44 4.02 18.51
CA GLU A 131 -9.90 4.09 18.35
C GLU A 131 -10.42 3.08 17.30
N LEU A 132 -9.76 3.01 16.15
CA LEU A 132 -10.13 2.06 15.09
C LEU A 132 -9.77 0.61 15.43
N GLY A 133 -8.72 0.41 16.23
CA GLY A 133 -8.21 -0.91 16.54
C GLY A 133 -7.87 -1.71 15.27
N PHE A 134 -8.08 -3.01 15.34
CA PHE A 134 -7.79 -3.91 14.20
C PHE A 134 -8.71 -3.72 12.99
N MET A 135 -9.82 -2.95 13.13
CA MET A 135 -10.63 -2.56 11.98
C MET A 135 -9.83 -1.74 10.96
N PHE A 136 -8.86 -0.94 11.41
CA PHE A 136 -7.94 -0.23 10.53
C PHE A 136 -7.28 -1.13 9.47
N ALA A 137 -6.89 -2.35 9.87
CA ALA A 137 -6.26 -3.29 8.94
C ALA A 137 -7.24 -3.85 7.90
N LEU A 138 -8.53 -4.01 8.25
CA LEU A 138 -9.57 -4.48 7.34
C LEU A 138 -10.09 -3.35 6.45
N ALA A 139 -10.48 -2.25 7.05
CA ALA A 139 -10.89 -1.03 6.38
C ALA A 139 -10.26 0.17 7.14
N PRO A 140 -9.43 0.99 6.50
CA PRO A 140 -9.27 1.16 5.04
C PRO A 140 -8.22 0.28 4.36
N VAL A 141 -7.29 -0.38 5.08
CA VAL A 141 -6.05 -0.88 4.46
C VAL A 141 -6.28 -2.05 3.51
N ALA A 142 -6.83 -3.17 3.99
CA ALA A 142 -7.05 -4.35 3.13
C ALA A 142 -8.06 -4.02 2.02
N LEU A 143 -9.19 -3.39 2.36
CA LEU A 143 -10.21 -3.01 1.40
C LEU A 143 -9.66 -2.08 0.31
N GLY A 144 -8.92 -1.03 0.70
CA GLY A 144 -8.30 -0.10 -0.24
C GLY A 144 -7.26 -0.78 -1.13
N THR A 145 -6.46 -1.69 -0.56
CA THR A 145 -5.46 -2.43 -1.34
C THR A 145 -6.12 -3.39 -2.32
N VAL A 146 -7.16 -4.11 -1.91
CA VAL A 146 -7.93 -4.99 -2.81
C VAL A 146 -8.53 -4.19 -3.96
N LEU A 147 -9.16 -3.05 -3.68
CA LEU A 147 -9.70 -2.17 -4.72
C LEU A 147 -8.60 -1.71 -5.68
N LEU A 148 -7.45 -1.26 -5.17
CA LEU A 148 -6.33 -0.81 -6.00
C LEU A 148 -5.80 -1.92 -6.90
N VAL A 149 -5.68 -3.14 -6.39
CA VAL A 149 -5.26 -4.33 -7.15
C VAL A 149 -6.29 -4.68 -8.23
N LEU A 150 -7.59 -4.66 -7.91
CA LEU A 150 -8.65 -4.92 -8.90
C LEU A 150 -8.64 -3.88 -10.02
N VAL A 151 -8.45 -2.61 -9.69
CA VAL A 151 -8.30 -1.55 -10.69
C VAL A 151 -7.07 -1.79 -11.56
N ALA A 152 -5.93 -2.18 -10.96
CA ALA A 152 -4.71 -2.48 -11.71
C ALA A 152 -4.89 -3.67 -12.67
N ILE A 153 -5.60 -4.71 -12.23
CA ILE A 153 -5.94 -5.87 -13.08
C ILE A 153 -6.83 -5.43 -14.24
N ALA A 154 -7.94 -4.75 -13.96
CA ALA A 154 -8.89 -4.30 -14.97
C ALA A 154 -8.22 -3.34 -15.98
N TYR A 155 -7.49 -2.36 -15.47
CA TYR A 155 -6.76 -1.40 -16.28
C TYR A 155 -5.67 -2.07 -17.14
N GLY A 156 -4.95 -3.03 -16.56
CA GLY A 156 -3.97 -3.84 -17.28
C GLY A 156 -4.60 -4.55 -18.49
N HIS A 157 -5.69 -5.27 -18.29
CA HIS A 157 -6.41 -5.95 -19.37
C HIS A 157 -6.89 -4.97 -20.45
N LEU A 158 -7.52 -3.84 -20.07
CA LEU A 158 -8.01 -2.83 -21.01
C LEU A 158 -6.89 -2.18 -21.83
N THR A 159 -5.70 -2.12 -21.28
CA THR A 159 -4.54 -1.50 -21.94
C THR A 159 -3.57 -2.49 -22.57
N GLY A 160 -3.92 -3.80 -22.60
CA GLY A 160 -3.12 -4.85 -23.21
C GLY A 160 -1.88 -5.24 -22.41
N ARG A 161 -1.85 -4.99 -21.09
CA ARG A 161 -0.84 -5.48 -20.18
C ARG A 161 -1.30 -6.76 -19.49
N HIS A 162 -0.39 -7.70 -19.29
CA HIS A 162 -0.67 -8.89 -18.48
C HIS A 162 -0.32 -8.62 -17.03
N TYR A 163 -1.36 -8.45 -16.20
CA TYR A 163 -1.23 -8.36 -14.75
C TYR A 163 -2.42 -9.13 -14.12
N PRO A 164 -2.24 -9.94 -13.08
CA PRO A 164 -0.96 -10.24 -12.41
C PRO A 164 0.01 -11.05 -13.28
N PHE A 165 1.29 -10.93 -12.99
CA PHE A 165 2.32 -11.70 -13.68
C PHE A 165 2.24 -13.16 -13.22
N ARG A 166 2.09 -14.09 -14.16
CA ARG A 166 2.14 -15.54 -13.88
C ARG A 166 3.62 -15.96 -13.84
N GLN A 167 4.04 -16.42 -12.67
CA GLN A 167 5.35 -17.09 -12.49
C GLN A 167 5.26 -18.51 -12.99
#